data_e54108e1db8d8d29920a088f05ad9159
#
_entry.id   e54108e1db8d8d29920a088f05ad9159
#
_cell.length_a   1.000
_cell.length_b   1.000
_cell.length_c   1.000
_cell.angle_alpha   90.00
_cell.angle_beta   90.00
_cell.angle_gamma   90.00
#
_symmetry.space_group_name_H-M   'P 1'
#
loop_
_entity.id
_entity.type
_entity.pdbx_description
1 polymer ?
#
loop_
_entity_poly.entity_id
_entity_poly.type
_entity_poly.pdbx_seq_one_letter_code
_entity_poly.pdbx_strand_id
1 'polypeptide(L)'
;LTKQYEQGNEKLYLKQKYDTAALFTVTRKLYDVMSRFDSLDAQPDAKGRVRAKYRAKHADFLNSIRPNLFNGGSYFIHKKDYKTAFDYYSDYLLSANYPLFEGYDYMQKDALIPHAAYWAMFCGYKLSDADKIMQFKEQAERDTSMLNFVRQYEAEAYLIKKDTAMYVKSLQAGFEQYPNFAFFFPRLVEYYAKIGEHQKALEI
;
A
#
# COMPACT_ATOMS: atom_id res chain seq x y z
N LEU A 1 -8.11 -17.04 -17.46
CA LEU A 1 -7.12 -16.24 -16.72
C LEU A 1 -5.87 -17.06 -16.38
N THR A 2 -5.99 -18.21 -15.74
CA THR A 2 -4.84 -19.06 -15.35
C THR A 2 -3.96 -19.39 -16.54
N LYS A 3 -4.54 -19.90 -17.65
CA LYS A 3 -3.78 -20.16 -18.89
C LYS A 3 -3.09 -18.92 -19.46
N GLN A 4 -3.74 -17.76 -19.38
CA GLN A 4 -3.17 -16.49 -19.83
C GLN A 4 -1.99 -16.06 -18.96
N TYR A 5 -2.11 -16.25 -17.63
CA TYR A 5 -1.03 -16.02 -16.69
C TYR A 5 0.16 -16.95 -16.98
N GLU A 6 -0.09 -18.25 -17.11
CA GLU A 6 0.94 -19.27 -17.38
C GLU A 6 1.73 -18.94 -18.65
N GLN A 7 1.06 -18.57 -19.73
CA GLN A 7 1.72 -18.17 -20.99
C GLN A 7 2.61 -16.93 -20.84
N GLY A 8 2.18 -15.92 -20.06
CA GLY A 8 2.99 -14.74 -19.77
C GLY A 8 4.20 -15.07 -18.89
N ASN A 9 3.97 -15.87 -17.86
CA ASN A 9 5.00 -16.29 -16.92
C ASN A 9 6.05 -17.23 -17.58
N GLU A 10 5.63 -18.11 -18.47
CA GLU A 10 6.53 -18.95 -19.27
C GLU A 10 7.47 -18.09 -20.13
N LYS A 11 6.94 -17.08 -20.83
CA LYS A 11 7.77 -16.16 -21.62
C LYS A 11 8.77 -15.39 -20.76
N LEU A 12 8.35 -14.96 -19.56
CA LEU A 12 9.24 -14.32 -18.58
C LEU A 12 10.37 -15.26 -18.19
N TYR A 13 10.04 -16.50 -17.84
CA TYR A 13 11.02 -17.52 -17.44
C TYR A 13 12.02 -17.84 -18.56
N LEU A 14 11.54 -17.96 -19.79
CA LEU A 14 12.35 -18.22 -20.99
C LEU A 14 13.08 -16.97 -21.51
N LYS A 15 12.98 -15.82 -20.81
CA LYS A 15 13.55 -14.53 -21.23
C LYS A 15 13.11 -14.08 -22.62
N GLN A 16 11.91 -14.45 -23.03
CA GLN A 16 11.29 -14.03 -24.27
C GLN A 16 10.58 -12.69 -24.09
N LYS A 17 10.30 -11.98 -25.18
CA LYS A 17 9.51 -10.74 -25.12
C LYS A 17 8.09 -11.05 -24.66
N TYR A 18 7.64 -10.37 -23.62
CA TYR A 18 6.28 -10.47 -23.07
C TYR A 18 5.74 -9.10 -22.68
N ASP A 19 4.43 -9.01 -22.54
CA ASP A 19 3.76 -7.80 -22.05
C ASP A 19 3.72 -7.83 -20.51
N THR A 20 4.60 -7.06 -19.90
CA THR A 20 4.74 -6.97 -18.44
C THR A 20 3.46 -6.42 -17.78
N ALA A 21 2.83 -5.41 -18.39
CA ALA A 21 1.59 -4.83 -17.86
C ALA A 21 0.44 -5.84 -17.94
N ALA A 22 0.36 -6.62 -19.02
CA ALA A 22 -0.66 -7.67 -19.16
C ALA A 22 -0.47 -8.79 -18.12
N LEU A 23 0.76 -9.19 -17.80
CA LEU A 23 1.05 -10.18 -16.77
C LEU A 23 0.57 -9.70 -15.40
N PHE A 24 0.86 -8.47 -15.03
CA PHE A 24 0.39 -7.90 -13.76
C PHE A 24 -1.13 -7.73 -13.74
N THR A 25 -1.72 -7.26 -14.84
CA THR A 25 -3.18 -7.12 -14.95
C THR A 25 -3.90 -8.46 -14.77
N VAL A 26 -3.39 -9.52 -15.35
CA VAL A 26 -4.00 -10.85 -15.19
C VAL A 26 -3.83 -11.38 -13.77
N THR A 27 -2.72 -11.06 -13.10
CA THR A 27 -2.51 -11.39 -11.68
C THR A 27 -3.60 -10.75 -10.82
N ARG A 28 -3.85 -9.44 -10.95
CA ARG A 28 -4.93 -8.76 -10.20
C ARG A 28 -6.30 -9.37 -10.46
N LYS A 29 -6.63 -9.68 -11.71
CA LYS A 29 -7.88 -10.34 -12.07
C LYS A 29 -8.01 -11.73 -11.43
N LEU A 30 -6.93 -12.48 -11.32
CA LEU A 30 -6.92 -13.78 -10.64
C LEU A 30 -7.23 -13.63 -9.14
N TYR A 31 -6.64 -12.65 -8.49
CA TYR A 31 -6.93 -12.32 -7.09
C TYR A 31 -8.42 -11.97 -6.89
N ASP A 32 -8.96 -11.07 -7.70
CA ASP A 32 -10.37 -10.67 -7.64
C ASP A 32 -11.30 -11.87 -7.86
N VAL A 33 -11.11 -12.64 -8.93
CA VAL A 33 -11.98 -13.76 -9.28
C VAL A 33 -11.90 -14.88 -8.24
N MET A 34 -10.69 -15.26 -7.79
CA MET A 34 -10.54 -16.37 -6.85
C MET A 34 -11.00 -16.01 -5.43
N SER A 35 -10.82 -14.75 -5.00
CA SER A 35 -11.37 -14.32 -3.71
C SER A 35 -12.89 -14.27 -3.69
N ARG A 36 -13.51 -13.80 -4.77
CA ARG A 36 -14.98 -13.85 -4.92
C ARG A 36 -15.50 -15.29 -4.98
N PHE A 37 -14.79 -16.16 -5.69
CA PHE A 37 -15.14 -17.57 -5.74
C PHE A 37 -15.04 -18.21 -4.35
N ASP A 38 -13.98 -17.92 -3.59
CA ASP A 38 -13.81 -18.42 -2.22
C ASP A 38 -14.97 -17.97 -1.32
N SER A 39 -15.42 -16.73 -1.44
CA SER A 39 -16.53 -16.19 -0.68
C SER A 39 -17.84 -16.91 -1.02
N LEU A 40 -18.04 -17.35 -2.26
CA LEU A 40 -19.20 -18.13 -2.68
C LEU A 40 -19.11 -19.60 -2.22
N ASP A 41 -17.91 -20.21 -2.37
CA ASP A 41 -17.63 -21.60 -1.98
C ASP A 41 -17.72 -21.81 -0.45
N ALA A 42 -17.49 -20.72 0.32
CA ALA A 42 -17.60 -20.69 1.76
C ALA A 42 -19.03 -20.42 2.28
N GLN A 43 -20.04 -20.29 1.41
CA GLN A 43 -21.42 -20.13 1.87
C GLN A 43 -21.98 -21.46 2.41
N PRO A 44 -22.82 -21.41 3.47
CA PRO A 44 -23.46 -22.60 4.01
C PRO A 44 -24.32 -23.31 2.96
N ASP A 45 -24.22 -24.63 2.90
CA ASP A 45 -25.17 -25.48 2.12
C ASP A 45 -26.60 -25.46 2.74
N ALA A 46 -27.55 -26.12 2.10
CA ALA A 46 -28.94 -26.23 2.59
C ALA A 46 -29.03 -26.85 4.01
N LYS A 47 -27.98 -27.45 4.53
CA LYS A 47 -27.90 -28.05 5.86
C LYS A 47 -27.07 -27.20 6.84
N GLY A 48 -26.73 -25.96 6.45
CA GLY A 48 -25.93 -25.04 7.25
C GLY A 48 -24.44 -25.37 7.34
N ARG A 49 -23.91 -26.27 6.50
CA ARG A 49 -22.49 -26.69 6.53
C ARG A 49 -21.67 -25.86 5.59
N VAL A 50 -20.59 -25.27 6.12
CA VAL A 50 -19.59 -24.52 5.33
C VAL A 50 -18.51 -25.48 4.84
N ARG A 51 -18.26 -25.51 3.54
CA ARG A 51 -17.21 -26.32 2.92
C ARG A 51 -16.51 -25.53 1.82
N ALA A 52 -15.50 -24.75 2.18
CA ALA A 52 -14.67 -24.04 1.19
C ALA A 52 -13.73 -25.04 0.48
N LYS A 53 -14.30 -25.84 -0.43
CA LYS A 53 -13.64 -27.00 -1.07
C LYS A 53 -12.38 -26.64 -1.84
N TYR A 54 -12.37 -25.48 -2.47
CA TYR A 54 -11.26 -25.06 -3.35
C TYR A 54 -10.30 -24.10 -2.68
N ARG A 55 -10.58 -23.66 -1.45
CA ARG A 55 -9.80 -22.63 -0.72
C ARG A 55 -8.32 -22.91 -0.70
N ALA A 56 -7.89 -24.08 -0.23
CA ALA A 56 -6.48 -24.42 -0.10
C ALA A 56 -5.75 -24.35 -1.45
N LYS A 57 -6.34 -24.94 -2.50
CA LYS A 57 -5.75 -24.93 -3.85
C LYS A 57 -5.64 -23.51 -4.42
N HIS A 58 -6.65 -22.68 -4.22
CA HIS A 58 -6.63 -21.29 -4.68
C HIS A 58 -5.64 -20.46 -3.88
N ALA A 59 -5.56 -20.66 -2.56
CA ALA A 59 -4.61 -20.01 -1.70
C ALA A 59 -3.16 -20.31 -2.11
N ASP A 60 -2.82 -21.58 -2.32
CA ASP A 60 -1.48 -21.98 -2.75
C ASP A 60 -1.11 -21.35 -4.10
N PHE A 61 -2.03 -21.38 -5.06
CA PHE A 61 -1.79 -20.74 -6.35
C PHE A 61 -1.60 -19.23 -6.23
N LEU A 62 -2.52 -18.52 -5.55
CA LEU A 62 -2.41 -17.08 -5.37
C LEU A 62 -1.18 -16.68 -4.55
N ASN A 63 -0.81 -17.48 -3.54
CA ASN A 63 0.44 -17.27 -2.79
C ASN A 63 1.66 -17.31 -3.73
N SER A 64 1.71 -18.25 -4.67
CA SER A 64 2.83 -18.37 -5.61
C SER A 64 2.99 -17.18 -6.53
N ILE A 65 1.90 -16.46 -6.84
CA ILE A 65 1.90 -15.28 -7.71
C ILE A 65 1.79 -13.94 -6.95
N ARG A 66 1.68 -13.99 -5.61
CA ARG A 66 1.54 -12.81 -4.76
C ARG A 66 2.62 -11.75 -4.95
N PRO A 67 3.90 -12.11 -5.15
CA PRO A 67 4.95 -11.12 -5.44
C PRO A 67 4.66 -10.24 -6.65
N ASN A 68 3.85 -10.69 -7.62
CA ASN A 68 3.50 -9.89 -8.79
C ASN A 68 2.58 -8.71 -8.47
N LEU A 69 1.84 -8.74 -7.36
CA LEU A 69 1.10 -7.55 -6.89
C LEU A 69 2.08 -6.45 -6.45
N PHE A 70 3.08 -6.80 -5.64
CA PHE A 70 4.11 -5.85 -5.22
C PHE A 70 4.92 -5.34 -6.42
N ASN A 71 5.39 -6.24 -7.28
CA ASN A 71 6.19 -5.90 -8.46
C ASN A 71 5.39 -5.04 -9.47
N GLY A 72 4.09 -5.29 -9.58
CA GLY A 72 3.18 -4.47 -10.38
C GLY A 72 3.11 -3.04 -9.86
N GLY A 73 2.99 -2.84 -8.54
CA GLY A 73 3.06 -1.52 -7.92
C GLY A 73 4.35 -0.80 -8.29
N SER A 74 5.50 -1.45 -8.13
CA SER A 74 6.81 -0.90 -8.50
C SER A 74 6.91 -0.56 -10.01
N TYR A 75 6.42 -1.43 -10.87
CA TYR A 75 6.38 -1.20 -12.31
C TYR A 75 5.61 0.06 -12.68
N PHE A 76 4.42 0.25 -12.10
CA PHE A 76 3.60 1.43 -12.40
C PHE A 76 4.14 2.72 -11.75
N ILE A 77 4.86 2.65 -10.61
CA ILE A 77 5.63 3.81 -10.10
C ILE A 77 6.67 4.27 -11.12
N HIS A 78 7.43 3.36 -11.72
CA HIS A 78 8.41 3.70 -12.76
C HIS A 78 7.75 4.32 -14.00
N LYS A 79 6.50 3.96 -14.29
CA LYS A 79 5.68 4.58 -15.35
C LYS A 79 5.03 5.90 -14.92
N LYS A 80 5.18 6.32 -13.66
CA LYS A 80 4.52 7.48 -13.04
C LYS A 80 2.99 7.36 -13.03
N ASP A 81 2.46 6.15 -13.18
CA ASP A 81 1.04 5.86 -13.01
C ASP A 81 0.77 5.51 -11.54
N TYR A 82 0.75 6.56 -10.72
CA TYR A 82 0.60 6.42 -9.27
C TYR A 82 -0.76 5.88 -8.85
N LYS A 83 -1.79 6.10 -9.65
CA LYS A 83 -3.13 5.55 -9.39
C LYS A 83 -3.11 4.03 -9.49
N THR A 84 -2.64 3.51 -10.62
CA THR A 84 -2.54 2.07 -10.82
C THR A 84 -1.55 1.44 -9.83
N ALA A 85 -0.42 2.10 -9.55
CA ALA A 85 0.54 1.63 -8.54
C ALA A 85 -0.09 1.50 -7.15
N PHE A 86 -0.86 2.51 -6.72
CA PHE A 86 -1.61 2.47 -5.47
C PHE A 86 -2.55 1.27 -5.41
N ASP A 87 -3.29 1.02 -6.49
CA ASP A 87 -4.22 -0.11 -6.55
C ASP A 87 -3.50 -1.46 -6.36
N TYR A 88 -2.31 -1.65 -6.95
CA TYR A 88 -1.52 -2.87 -6.78
C TYR A 88 -1.02 -3.07 -5.35
N TYR A 89 -0.48 -2.00 -4.72
CA TYR A 89 -0.06 -2.08 -3.33
C TYR A 89 -1.25 -2.29 -2.38
N SER A 90 -2.39 -1.66 -2.68
CA SER A 90 -3.63 -1.90 -1.93
C SER A 90 -4.08 -3.36 -2.02
N ASP A 91 -4.08 -3.94 -3.22
CA ASP A 91 -4.44 -5.36 -3.41
C ASP A 91 -3.46 -6.28 -2.65
N TYR A 92 -2.16 -5.95 -2.65
CA TYR A 92 -1.16 -6.68 -1.88
C TYR A 92 -1.44 -6.66 -0.38
N LEU A 93 -1.77 -5.48 0.16
CA LEU A 93 -2.03 -5.26 1.58
C LEU A 93 -3.38 -5.84 2.01
N LEU A 94 -4.44 -5.55 1.27
CA LEU A 94 -5.79 -6.00 1.60
C LEU A 94 -5.93 -7.52 1.48
N SER A 95 -5.29 -8.12 0.48
CA SER A 95 -5.32 -9.58 0.30
C SER A 95 -4.71 -10.34 1.47
N ALA A 96 -3.82 -9.71 2.24
CA ALA A 96 -3.22 -10.33 3.43
C ALA A 96 -4.26 -10.75 4.48
N ASN A 97 -5.43 -10.11 4.48
CA ASN A 97 -6.54 -10.40 5.41
C ASN A 97 -7.69 -11.20 4.76
N TYR A 98 -7.53 -11.69 3.54
CA TYR A 98 -8.60 -12.50 2.93
C TYR A 98 -8.76 -13.83 3.66
N PRO A 99 -10.01 -14.29 3.91
CA PRO A 99 -10.27 -15.60 4.52
C PRO A 99 -9.60 -16.75 3.79
N LEU A 100 -9.38 -16.59 2.48
CA LEU A 100 -8.63 -17.49 1.62
C LEU A 100 -7.22 -17.77 2.16
N PHE A 101 -6.58 -16.78 2.81
CA PHE A 101 -5.23 -16.86 3.35
C PHE A 101 -5.18 -17.03 4.87
N GLU A 102 -6.29 -17.47 5.46
CA GLU A 102 -6.29 -17.86 6.88
C GLU A 102 -5.19 -18.91 7.13
N GLY A 103 -4.33 -18.66 8.10
CA GLY A 103 -3.16 -19.51 8.41
C GLY A 103 -1.85 -19.12 7.73
N TYR A 104 -1.84 -18.28 6.70
CA TYR A 104 -0.60 -17.71 6.15
C TYR A 104 -0.01 -16.61 7.06
N ASP A 105 -0.86 -15.89 7.78
CA ASP A 105 -0.48 -14.84 8.73
C ASP A 105 0.43 -13.77 8.11
N TYR A 106 0.08 -13.32 6.88
CA TYR A 106 0.88 -12.35 6.14
C TYR A 106 1.10 -11.05 6.89
N MET A 107 0.09 -10.55 7.61
CA MET A 107 0.21 -9.29 8.34
C MET A 107 1.34 -9.29 9.37
N GLN A 108 1.71 -10.46 9.90
CA GLN A 108 2.80 -10.60 10.87
C GLN A 108 4.09 -11.12 10.23
N LYS A 109 3.98 -12.06 9.28
CA LYS A 109 5.12 -12.82 8.77
C LYS A 109 5.72 -12.25 7.49
N ASP A 110 4.94 -11.49 6.71
CA ASP A 110 5.40 -10.93 5.45
C ASP A 110 6.14 -9.61 5.68
N ALA A 111 7.47 -9.68 5.60
CA ALA A 111 8.35 -8.53 5.80
C ALA A 111 8.14 -7.38 4.77
N LEU A 112 7.46 -7.64 3.66
CA LEU A 112 7.17 -6.61 2.65
C LEU A 112 5.92 -5.80 2.96
N ILE A 113 5.09 -6.19 3.93
CA ILE A 113 3.87 -5.44 4.32
C ILE A 113 4.17 -3.97 4.64
N PRO A 114 5.13 -3.65 5.55
CA PRO A 114 5.45 -2.26 5.86
C PRO A 114 5.94 -1.48 4.64
N HIS A 115 6.74 -2.12 3.82
CA HIS A 115 7.30 -1.50 2.61
C HIS A 115 6.22 -1.25 1.54
N ALA A 116 5.31 -2.19 1.32
CA ALA A 116 4.15 -2.00 0.43
C ALA A 116 3.25 -0.85 0.91
N ALA A 117 3.03 -0.75 2.22
CA ALA A 117 2.26 0.33 2.83
C ALA A 117 2.93 1.69 2.64
N TYR A 118 4.24 1.78 2.82
CA TYR A 118 5.00 2.99 2.51
C TYR A 118 4.83 3.44 1.05
N TRP A 119 4.93 2.52 0.10
CA TRP A 119 4.75 2.84 -1.32
C TRP A 119 3.31 3.21 -1.67
N ALA A 120 2.32 2.63 -0.99
CA ALA A 120 0.93 3.06 -1.12
C ALA A 120 0.74 4.50 -0.62
N MET A 121 1.32 4.87 0.54
CA MET A 121 1.32 6.25 1.04
C MET A 121 1.99 7.22 0.06
N PHE A 122 3.16 6.85 -0.48
CA PHE A 122 3.84 7.63 -1.51
C PHE A 122 2.96 7.88 -2.74
N CYS A 123 2.26 6.84 -3.22
CA CYS A 123 1.32 7.00 -4.34
C CYS A 123 0.18 7.97 -3.97
N GLY A 124 -0.41 7.84 -2.77
CA GLY A 124 -1.42 8.77 -2.25
C GLY A 124 -0.91 10.21 -2.22
N TYR A 125 0.31 10.43 -1.75
CA TYR A 125 0.97 11.74 -1.77
C TYR A 125 1.12 12.29 -3.19
N LYS A 126 1.60 11.49 -4.15
CA LYS A 126 1.71 11.88 -5.56
C LYS A 126 0.38 12.21 -6.23
N LEU A 127 -0.70 11.62 -5.75
CA LEU A 127 -2.07 11.88 -6.20
C LEU A 127 -2.75 13.04 -5.47
N SER A 128 -2.10 13.62 -4.45
CA SER A 128 -2.71 14.60 -3.54
C SER A 128 -4.03 14.11 -2.93
N ASP A 129 -4.07 12.82 -2.56
CA ASP A 129 -5.24 12.13 -2.01
C ASP A 129 -4.96 11.73 -0.56
N ALA A 130 -5.49 12.54 0.37
CA ALA A 130 -5.25 12.38 1.80
C ALA A 130 -5.78 11.04 2.35
N ASP A 131 -6.88 10.53 1.81
CA ASP A 131 -7.45 9.26 2.28
C ASP A 131 -6.57 8.09 1.86
N LYS A 132 -6.02 8.12 0.65
CA LYS A 132 -5.03 7.12 0.20
C LYS A 132 -3.72 7.20 0.99
N ILE A 133 -3.27 8.41 1.34
CA ILE A 133 -2.08 8.57 2.20
C ILE A 133 -2.31 7.86 3.54
N MET A 134 -3.47 8.06 4.15
CA MET A 134 -3.73 7.59 5.51
C MET A 134 -4.17 6.11 5.59
N GLN A 135 -4.60 5.52 4.48
CA GLN A 135 -5.25 4.21 4.45
C GLN A 135 -4.42 3.07 5.07
N PHE A 136 -3.09 3.09 4.87
CA PHE A 136 -2.18 2.04 5.34
C PHE A 136 -1.08 2.59 6.26
N LYS A 137 -1.34 3.73 6.90
CA LYS A 137 -0.36 4.42 7.76
C LYS A 137 0.21 3.51 8.84
N GLU A 138 -0.65 2.78 9.57
CA GLU A 138 -0.23 1.91 10.67
C GLU A 138 0.75 0.81 10.21
N GLN A 139 0.52 0.25 9.03
CA GLN A 139 1.43 -0.74 8.46
C GLN A 139 2.75 -0.09 8.01
N ALA A 140 2.67 1.11 7.41
CA ALA A 140 3.85 1.85 6.95
C ALA A 140 4.76 2.29 8.11
N GLU A 141 4.19 2.63 9.28
CA GLU A 141 4.95 2.99 10.49
C GLU A 141 5.83 1.85 11.02
N ARG A 142 5.58 0.61 10.61
CA ARG A 142 6.41 -0.54 10.96
C ARG A 142 7.74 -0.57 10.18
N ASP A 143 7.86 0.18 9.09
CA ASP A 143 9.13 0.39 8.37
C ASP A 143 9.90 1.57 8.99
N THR A 144 10.71 1.27 10.00
CA THR A 144 11.47 2.29 10.73
C THR A 144 12.49 3.02 9.86
N SER A 145 12.93 2.43 8.75
CA SER A 145 13.89 3.04 7.82
C SER A 145 13.28 4.17 6.99
N MET A 146 11.95 4.18 6.82
CA MET A 146 11.19 5.17 6.05
C MET A 146 10.30 6.07 6.91
N LEU A 147 10.41 5.98 8.23
CA LEU A 147 9.48 6.63 9.15
C LEU A 147 9.48 8.17 9.04
N ASN A 148 10.61 8.80 8.72
CA ASN A 148 10.68 10.23 8.42
C ASN A 148 9.81 10.64 7.23
N PHE A 149 9.76 9.84 6.16
CA PHE A 149 8.87 10.07 5.02
C PHE A 149 7.41 9.75 5.37
N VAL A 150 7.15 8.72 6.17
CA VAL A 150 5.80 8.43 6.67
C VAL A 150 5.24 9.62 7.44
N ARG A 151 6.05 10.23 8.33
CA ARG A 151 5.67 11.46 9.06
C ARG A 151 5.47 12.66 8.12
N GLN A 152 6.30 12.79 7.08
CA GLN A 152 6.10 13.80 6.05
C GLN A 152 4.74 13.63 5.36
N TYR A 153 4.43 12.42 4.87
CA TYR A 153 3.18 12.17 4.15
C TYR A 153 1.95 12.32 5.05
N GLU A 154 2.05 11.97 6.32
CA GLU A 154 1.00 12.23 7.31
C GLU A 154 0.71 13.73 7.43
N ALA A 155 1.73 14.57 7.58
CA ALA A 155 1.57 16.02 7.61
C ALA A 155 0.93 16.55 6.32
N GLU A 156 1.42 16.09 5.15
CA GLU A 156 0.84 16.47 3.85
C GLU A 156 -0.65 16.05 3.73
N ALA A 157 -1.05 14.92 4.29
CA ALA A 157 -2.45 14.50 4.31
C ALA A 157 -3.33 15.49 5.09
N TYR A 158 -2.87 15.96 6.25
CA TYR A 158 -3.60 16.99 7.01
C TYR A 158 -3.63 18.34 6.29
N LEU A 159 -2.55 18.71 5.59
CA LEU A 159 -2.52 19.91 4.75
C LEU A 159 -3.56 19.82 3.62
N ILE A 160 -3.64 18.69 2.92
CA ILE A 160 -4.64 18.42 1.87
C ILE A 160 -6.07 18.52 2.45
N LYS A 161 -6.30 17.97 3.64
CA LYS A 161 -7.60 18.05 4.35
C LYS A 161 -7.90 19.43 4.90
N LYS A 162 -6.97 20.39 4.82
CA LYS A 162 -7.06 21.73 5.42
C LYS A 162 -7.23 21.68 6.94
N ASP A 163 -6.78 20.63 7.57
CA ASP A 163 -6.73 20.51 9.03
C ASP A 163 -5.43 21.12 9.54
N THR A 164 -5.45 22.46 9.68
CA THR A 164 -4.26 23.21 10.09
C THR A 164 -3.75 22.81 11.47
N ALA A 165 -4.64 22.47 12.40
CA ALA A 165 -4.25 22.08 13.76
C ALA A 165 -3.45 20.78 13.75
N MET A 166 -3.96 19.75 13.05
CA MET A 166 -3.26 18.47 12.92
C MET A 166 -2.01 18.57 12.05
N TYR A 167 -2.04 19.42 11.02
CA TYR A 167 -0.85 19.70 10.19
C TYR A 167 0.30 20.21 11.04
N VAL A 168 0.08 21.28 11.83
CA VAL A 168 1.13 21.88 12.68
C VAL A 168 1.61 20.90 13.74
N LYS A 169 0.68 20.19 14.38
CA LYS A 169 1.03 19.14 15.35
C LYS A 169 1.92 18.06 14.74
N SER A 170 1.61 17.61 13.50
CA SER A 170 2.40 16.63 12.79
C SER A 170 3.79 17.17 12.40
N LEU A 171 3.88 18.45 12.02
CA LEU A 171 5.16 19.10 11.75
C LEU A 171 6.03 19.17 13.01
N GLN A 172 5.46 19.56 14.16
CA GLN A 172 6.19 19.63 15.43
C GLN A 172 6.73 18.26 15.85
N ALA A 173 5.86 17.24 15.85
CA ALA A 173 6.26 15.87 16.19
C ALA A 173 7.31 15.32 15.22
N GLY A 174 7.18 15.62 13.92
CA GLY A 174 8.14 15.21 12.92
C GLY A 174 9.49 15.91 13.09
N PHE A 175 9.52 17.19 13.42
CA PHE A 175 10.74 17.93 13.70
C PHE A 175 11.44 17.46 14.98
N GLU A 176 10.68 17.23 16.04
CA GLU A 176 11.21 16.69 17.28
C GLU A 176 11.89 15.31 17.08
N GLN A 177 11.26 14.46 16.28
CA GLN A 177 11.77 13.11 16.01
C GLN A 177 12.91 13.10 14.96
N TYR A 178 12.86 14.01 13.98
CA TYR A 178 13.77 14.05 12.83
C TYR A 178 14.27 15.48 12.55
N PRO A 179 15.03 16.11 13.47
CA PRO A 179 15.41 17.53 13.34
C PRO A 179 16.26 17.84 12.10
N ASN A 180 17.02 16.86 11.60
CA ASN A 180 17.85 17.00 10.41
C ASN A 180 17.13 16.66 9.09
N PHE A 181 15.85 16.26 9.15
CA PHE A 181 15.09 16.00 7.93
C PHE A 181 14.51 17.32 7.40
N ALA A 182 14.93 17.72 6.22
CA ALA A 182 14.72 19.08 5.65
C ALA A 182 13.25 19.46 5.39
N PHE A 183 12.28 18.60 5.73
CA PHE A 183 10.86 18.85 5.48
C PHE A 183 10.19 19.69 6.56
N PHE A 184 10.43 19.39 7.85
CA PHE A 184 9.60 19.92 8.95
C PHE A 184 9.96 21.35 9.35
N PHE A 185 11.24 21.62 9.59
CA PHE A 185 11.73 22.92 10.05
C PHE A 185 11.25 24.09 9.19
N PRO A 186 11.49 24.11 7.86
CA PRO A 186 11.09 25.27 7.05
C PRO A 186 9.58 25.55 7.08
N ARG A 187 8.77 24.49 7.16
CA ARG A 187 7.31 24.60 7.20
C ARG A 187 6.78 25.13 8.53
N LEU A 188 7.42 24.75 9.63
CA LEU A 188 7.11 25.34 10.94
C LEU A 188 7.44 26.80 11.00
N VAL A 189 8.64 27.20 10.54
CA VAL A 189 9.05 28.62 10.47
C VAL A 189 8.07 29.42 9.61
N GLU A 190 7.74 28.94 8.42
CA GLU A 190 6.78 29.58 7.51
C GLU A 190 5.39 29.73 8.18
N TYR A 191 4.92 28.68 8.84
CA TYR A 191 3.64 28.71 9.54
C TYR A 191 3.60 29.76 10.64
N TYR A 192 4.61 29.79 11.55
CA TYR A 192 4.64 30.74 12.66
C TYR A 192 4.83 32.17 12.18
N ALA A 193 5.63 32.39 11.16
CA ALA A 193 5.79 33.70 10.53
C ALA A 193 4.44 34.21 9.95
N LYS A 194 3.70 33.33 9.28
CA LYS A 194 2.40 33.66 8.66
C LYS A 194 1.33 34.04 9.67
N ILE A 195 1.33 33.45 10.86
CA ILE A 195 0.37 33.78 11.92
C ILE A 195 0.88 34.89 12.86
N GLY A 196 2.05 35.51 12.59
CA GLY A 196 2.62 36.59 13.38
C GLY A 196 3.31 36.16 14.67
N GLU A 197 3.49 34.87 14.90
CA GLU A 197 4.18 34.29 16.06
C GLU A 197 5.71 34.23 15.82
N HIS A 198 6.30 35.41 15.53
CA HIS A 198 7.71 35.53 15.13
C HIS A 198 8.68 34.99 16.19
N GLN A 199 8.34 35.16 17.48
CA GLN A 199 9.18 34.65 18.57
C GLN A 199 9.28 33.11 18.51
N LYS A 200 8.16 32.42 18.29
CA LYS A 200 8.16 30.96 18.13
C LYS A 200 8.94 30.51 16.91
N ALA A 201 8.91 31.28 15.82
CA ALA A 201 9.69 30.99 14.63
C ALA A 201 11.21 31.09 14.86
N LEU A 202 11.65 31.88 15.86
CA LEU A 202 13.06 32.02 16.23
C LEU A 202 13.53 30.97 17.25
N GLU A 203 12.61 30.37 17.99
CA GLU A 203 12.88 29.40 19.06
C GLU A 203 12.94 27.94 18.55
N ILE A 204 12.53 27.68 17.30
CA ILE A 204 12.63 26.38 16.63
C ILE A 204 14.04 26.18 16.10
#